data_bad945c9fd5d3ae4d6c33ab2bac9a4c7
#
_entry.id   bad945c9fd5d3ae4d6c33ab2bac9a4c7
#
_cell.length_a   1.000
_cell.length_b   1.000
_cell.length_c   1.000
_cell.angle_alpha   90.00
_cell.angle_beta   90.00
_cell.angle_gamma   90.00
#
_symmetry.space_group_name_H-M   'P 1'
#
loop_
_entity.id
_entity.type
_entity.pdbx_description
1 polymer ?
#
loop_
_entity_poly.entity_id
_entity_poly.type
_entity_poly.pdbx_seq_one_letter_code
_entity_poly.pdbx_strand_id
1 'polypeptide(L)'
;MKLQRLLSLTRQAVDEFQMIEEGDKIAVGISGGKDSLTLLYALSYLQRFYPKHFIIEAITVHPGYEGFDLSPVQALCDELGVPYTIVHTQISGILFEARKESHPCALCAKLRKGAFNEKALELGCNKIAYAHHKNDVVETFMMSLIMEGRIYTFSPVTHLDRTGLTLIRPLIFVEEPDVKGFMKKYQLPVVKNPCPVDGYTQRQYMKELLANLNRDHHGALNRIFTAIMNGELPDWVMARTGGRLTGHTDNAADGCLAVDYRGHYPN
;
A
#
# COMPACT_ATOMS: atom_id res chain seq x y z
N MET A 1 3.28 0.69 19.13
CA MET A 1 3.33 -0.80 19.07
C MET A 1 4.74 -1.32 19.34
N LYS A 2 4.91 -2.54 19.89
CA LYS A 2 6.23 -3.23 20.02
C LYS A 2 6.50 -4.02 18.73
N LEU A 3 7.80 -4.22 18.39
CA LEU A 3 8.22 -4.99 17.20
C LEU A 3 7.59 -6.39 17.16
N GLN A 4 7.62 -7.10 18.28
CA GLN A 4 7.02 -8.44 18.37
C GLN A 4 5.54 -8.48 17.95
N ARG A 5 4.76 -7.46 18.32
CA ARG A 5 3.35 -7.35 17.91
C ARG A 5 3.20 -7.08 16.41
N LEU A 6 4.05 -6.19 15.86
CA LEU A 6 4.09 -5.94 14.42
C LEU A 6 4.39 -7.22 13.66
N LEU A 7 5.45 -7.93 14.04
CA LEU A 7 5.85 -9.18 13.39
C LEU A 7 4.79 -10.27 13.51
N SER A 8 4.10 -10.37 14.65
CA SER A 8 3.01 -11.34 14.83
C SER A 8 1.86 -11.08 13.84
N LEU A 9 1.40 -9.83 13.70
CA LEU A 9 0.32 -9.46 12.78
C LEU A 9 0.74 -9.59 11.31
N THR A 10 1.99 -9.20 10.99
CA THR A 10 2.54 -9.34 9.64
C THR A 10 2.66 -10.81 9.26
N ARG A 11 3.20 -11.66 10.15
CA ARG A 11 3.29 -13.09 9.93
C ARG A 11 1.92 -13.74 9.78
N GLN A 12 0.96 -13.36 10.62
CA GLN A 12 -0.43 -13.85 10.49
C GLN A 12 -0.99 -13.58 9.09
N ALA A 13 -0.79 -12.36 8.55
CA ALA A 13 -1.25 -12.05 7.20
C ALA A 13 -0.52 -12.86 6.13
N VAL A 14 0.81 -12.99 6.26
CA VAL A 14 1.64 -13.77 5.33
C VAL A 14 1.22 -15.23 5.31
N ASP A 15 0.97 -15.83 6.48
CA ASP A 15 0.57 -17.23 6.61
C ASP A 15 -0.87 -17.46 6.13
N GLU A 16 -1.83 -16.62 6.55
CA GLU A 16 -3.25 -16.76 6.20
C GLU A 16 -3.51 -16.62 4.70
N PHE A 17 -2.81 -15.69 4.04
CA PHE A 17 -2.99 -15.44 2.61
C PHE A 17 -1.86 -16.00 1.73
N GLN A 18 -1.01 -16.86 2.28
CA GLN A 18 0.08 -17.53 1.56
C GLN A 18 0.91 -16.55 0.71
N MET A 19 1.25 -15.39 1.31
CA MET A 19 1.86 -14.27 0.59
C MET A 19 3.30 -14.55 0.16
N ILE A 20 4.04 -15.43 0.90
CA ILE A 20 5.47 -15.69 0.70
C ILE A 20 5.70 -17.17 0.48
N GLU A 21 6.42 -17.48 -0.58
CA GLU A 21 6.88 -18.83 -0.95
C GLU A 21 8.39 -18.93 -0.85
N GLU A 22 8.90 -20.17 -0.84
CA GLU A 22 10.33 -20.42 -0.83
C GLU A 22 10.99 -19.86 -2.09
N GLY A 23 12.06 -19.08 -1.91
CA GLY A 23 12.81 -18.48 -3.00
C GLY A 23 12.24 -17.19 -3.58
N ASP A 24 11.17 -16.63 -2.99
CA ASP A 24 10.62 -15.35 -3.44
C ASP A 24 11.63 -14.21 -3.37
N LYS A 25 11.58 -13.34 -4.38
CA LYS A 25 12.24 -12.03 -4.37
C LYS A 25 11.20 -10.93 -4.44
N ILE A 26 11.09 -10.14 -3.37
CA ILE A 26 9.99 -9.21 -3.12
C ILE A 26 10.49 -7.77 -3.22
N ALA A 27 9.95 -6.98 -4.16
CA ALA A 27 10.19 -5.56 -4.20
C ALA A 27 9.25 -4.82 -3.24
N VAL A 28 9.82 -4.11 -2.27
CA VAL A 28 9.06 -3.32 -1.29
C VAL A 28 8.98 -1.88 -1.76
N GLY A 29 7.74 -1.39 -1.99
CA GLY A 29 7.51 0.00 -2.42
C GLY A 29 7.71 0.98 -1.27
N ILE A 30 8.73 1.82 -1.39
CA ILE A 30 9.10 2.81 -0.37
C ILE A 30 8.67 4.20 -0.84
N SER A 31 7.70 4.79 -0.16
CA SER A 31 7.26 6.17 -0.41
C SER A 31 7.96 7.21 0.47
N GLY A 32 8.76 6.77 1.44
CA GLY A 32 9.29 7.62 2.51
C GLY A 32 8.30 7.87 3.66
N GLY A 33 7.05 7.47 3.52
CA GLY A 33 6.03 7.61 4.56
C GLY A 33 6.08 6.52 5.64
N LYS A 34 5.44 6.79 6.78
CA LYS A 34 5.40 5.91 7.96
C LYS A 34 5.03 4.45 7.65
N ASP A 35 4.08 4.25 6.73
CA ASP A 35 3.54 2.93 6.43
C ASP A 35 4.55 2.07 5.65
N SER A 36 5.15 2.65 4.60
CA SER A 36 6.16 1.97 3.78
C SER A 36 7.43 1.63 4.57
N LEU A 37 7.87 2.53 5.45
CA LEU A 37 9.02 2.26 6.32
C LEU A 37 8.70 1.20 7.38
N THR A 38 7.47 1.17 7.90
CA THR A 38 7.02 0.11 8.82
C THR A 38 6.97 -1.25 8.11
N LEU A 39 6.52 -1.30 6.85
CA LEU A 39 6.51 -2.52 6.05
C LEU A 39 7.94 -3.03 5.80
N LEU A 40 8.85 -2.15 5.39
CA LEU A 40 10.25 -2.49 5.19
C LEU A 40 10.86 -3.10 6.46
N TYR A 41 10.64 -2.44 7.60
CA TYR A 41 11.12 -2.90 8.88
C TYR A 41 10.53 -4.27 9.26
N ALA A 42 9.22 -4.46 9.07
CA ALA A 42 8.55 -5.71 9.36
C ALA A 42 9.08 -6.87 8.50
N LEU A 43 9.23 -6.67 7.19
CA LEU A 43 9.72 -7.73 6.29
C LEU A 43 11.19 -8.04 6.51
N SER A 44 12.05 -7.05 6.76
CA SER A 44 13.48 -7.27 7.03
C SER A 44 13.71 -8.09 8.30
N TYR A 45 12.91 -7.88 9.33
CA TYR A 45 12.98 -8.69 10.55
C TYR A 45 12.29 -10.04 10.38
N LEU A 46 11.17 -10.14 9.67
CA LEU A 46 10.47 -11.39 9.40
C LEU A 46 11.38 -12.37 8.63
N GLN A 47 12.12 -11.88 7.65
CA GLN A 47 13.07 -12.65 6.83
C GLN A 47 14.06 -13.46 7.68
N ARG A 48 14.44 -12.95 8.87
CA ARG A 48 15.47 -13.57 9.72
C ARG A 48 15.03 -14.88 10.38
N PHE A 49 13.73 -15.11 10.52
CA PHE A 49 13.19 -16.28 11.23
C PHE A 49 11.98 -16.94 10.58
N TYR A 50 11.53 -16.41 9.42
CA TYR A 50 10.44 -17.01 8.69
C TYR A 50 10.88 -18.36 8.11
N PRO A 51 10.00 -19.41 8.12
CA PRO A 51 10.38 -20.75 7.70
C PRO A 51 10.78 -20.87 6.22
N LYS A 52 10.25 -19.99 5.38
CA LYS A 52 10.56 -19.92 3.95
C LYS A 52 11.59 -18.82 3.69
N HIS A 53 12.63 -19.12 2.92
CA HIS A 53 13.64 -18.13 2.55
C HIS A 53 13.11 -17.23 1.44
N PHE A 54 13.26 -15.93 1.60
CA PHE A 54 12.93 -14.93 0.61
C PHE A 54 13.90 -13.75 0.68
N ILE A 55 13.99 -12.99 -0.39
CA ILE A 55 14.86 -11.81 -0.50
C ILE A 55 13.97 -10.58 -0.67
N ILE A 56 14.38 -9.45 -0.09
CA ILE A 56 13.69 -8.16 -0.26
C ILE A 56 14.60 -7.15 -0.92
N GLU A 57 14.00 -6.35 -1.82
CA GLU A 57 14.61 -5.19 -2.48
C GLU A 57 13.75 -3.97 -2.16
N ALA A 58 14.32 -2.91 -1.62
CA ALA A 58 13.61 -1.67 -1.38
C ALA A 58 13.68 -0.77 -2.63
N ILE A 59 12.55 -0.24 -3.09
CA ILE A 59 12.51 0.60 -4.29
C ILE A 59 11.69 1.85 -4.01
N THR A 60 12.26 3.02 -4.29
CA THR A 60 11.53 4.31 -4.35
C THR A 60 11.48 4.82 -5.78
N VAL A 61 10.30 5.18 -6.25
CA VAL A 61 10.15 5.96 -7.48
C VAL A 61 10.17 7.44 -7.10
N HIS A 62 11.25 8.12 -7.48
CA HIS A 62 11.42 9.57 -7.27
C HIS A 62 10.70 10.33 -8.39
N PRO A 63 9.64 11.12 -8.08
CA PRO A 63 8.82 11.76 -9.12
C PRO A 63 9.48 12.94 -9.85
N GLY A 64 10.66 13.37 -9.42
CA GLY A 64 11.36 14.53 -9.98
C GLY A 64 11.10 15.84 -9.22
N TYR A 65 10.55 15.79 -8.01
CA TYR A 65 10.42 17.01 -7.18
C TYR A 65 11.76 17.44 -6.60
N GLU A 66 12.02 18.75 -6.61
CA GLU A 66 13.17 19.32 -5.89
C GLU A 66 12.99 19.16 -4.37
N GLY A 67 14.09 18.96 -3.66
CA GLY A 67 14.09 18.85 -2.20
C GLY A 67 13.53 17.55 -1.63
N PHE A 68 13.28 16.53 -2.47
CA PHE A 68 12.91 15.21 -1.99
C PHE A 68 14.15 14.41 -1.60
N ASP A 69 14.65 14.65 -0.38
CA ASP A 69 15.82 13.99 0.16
C ASP A 69 15.47 12.58 0.69
N LEU A 70 16.04 11.56 0.09
CA LEU A 70 15.87 10.15 0.46
C LEU A 70 17.07 9.58 1.22
N SER A 71 18.06 10.39 1.57
CA SER A 71 19.24 9.94 2.33
C SER A 71 18.89 9.32 3.69
N PRO A 72 17.87 9.77 4.45
CA PRO A 72 17.48 9.09 5.68
C PRO A 72 16.86 7.70 5.44
N VAL A 73 16.20 7.52 4.30
CA VAL A 73 15.65 6.20 3.90
C VAL A 73 16.78 5.25 3.49
N GLN A 74 17.78 5.76 2.74
CA GLN A 74 18.98 4.99 2.41
C GLN A 74 19.69 4.49 3.66
N ALA A 75 19.92 5.38 4.64
CA ALA A 75 20.56 5.00 5.91
C ALA A 75 19.78 3.89 6.66
N LEU A 76 18.45 3.96 6.66
CA LEU A 76 17.62 2.90 7.23
C LEU A 76 17.76 1.57 6.47
N CYS A 77 17.80 1.60 5.15
CA CYS A 77 17.98 0.40 4.34
C CYS A 77 19.36 -0.24 4.61
N ASP A 78 20.41 0.58 4.72
CA ASP A 78 21.77 0.13 5.06
C ASP A 78 21.81 -0.51 6.44
N GLU A 79 21.17 0.09 7.45
CA GLU A 79 21.04 -0.45 8.82
C GLU A 79 20.32 -1.81 8.81
N LEU A 80 19.27 -1.93 8.02
CA LEU A 80 18.49 -3.17 7.91
C LEU A 80 19.17 -4.24 7.04
N GLY A 81 20.22 -3.88 6.29
CA GLY A 81 20.90 -4.75 5.33
C GLY A 81 20.06 -5.06 4.10
N VAL A 82 19.20 -4.12 3.67
CA VAL A 82 18.29 -4.27 2.54
C VAL A 82 18.82 -3.45 1.35
N PRO A 83 19.04 -4.07 0.17
CA PRO A 83 19.37 -3.33 -1.04
C PRO A 83 18.31 -2.28 -1.36
N TYR A 84 18.73 -1.07 -1.72
CA TYR A 84 17.84 0.05 -2.00
C TYR A 84 18.12 0.67 -3.35
N THR A 85 17.07 0.82 -4.15
CA THR A 85 17.14 1.42 -5.49
C THR A 85 16.21 2.63 -5.59
N ILE A 86 16.75 3.76 -6.03
CA ILE A 86 15.96 4.96 -6.35
C ILE A 86 15.80 5.05 -7.86
N VAL A 87 14.55 4.99 -8.34
CA VAL A 87 14.20 5.17 -9.75
C VAL A 87 13.88 6.64 -9.98
N HIS A 88 14.79 7.37 -10.58
CA HIS A 88 14.58 8.77 -10.93
C HIS A 88 13.68 8.90 -12.16
N THR A 89 12.61 9.70 -12.04
CA THR A 89 11.66 9.96 -13.14
C THR A 89 11.37 11.46 -13.28
N GLN A 90 10.75 11.83 -14.37
CA GLN A 90 10.29 13.22 -14.63
C GLN A 90 8.75 13.32 -14.51
N ILE A 91 8.15 12.53 -13.64
CA ILE A 91 6.68 12.47 -13.48
C ILE A 91 6.11 13.84 -13.11
N SER A 92 6.76 14.60 -12.23
CA SER A 92 6.34 15.96 -11.84
C SER A 92 6.26 16.89 -13.03
N GLY A 93 7.29 16.94 -13.88
CA GLY A 93 7.32 17.74 -15.10
C GLY A 93 6.21 17.34 -16.09
N ILE A 94 5.98 16.04 -16.27
CA ILE A 94 4.89 15.54 -17.13
C ILE A 94 3.53 16.01 -16.64
N LEU A 95 3.28 15.97 -15.33
CA LEU A 95 1.98 16.28 -14.75
C LEU A 95 1.67 17.77 -14.73
N PHE A 96 2.63 18.59 -14.32
CA PHE A 96 2.38 20.00 -14.00
C PHE A 96 2.81 20.94 -15.12
N GLU A 97 3.85 20.59 -15.90
CA GLU A 97 4.40 21.46 -16.95
C GLU A 97 3.87 21.06 -18.33
N ALA A 98 4.01 19.79 -18.70
CA ALA A 98 3.69 19.35 -20.06
C ALA A 98 2.17 19.16 -20.29
N ARG A 99 1.46 18.52 -19.33
CA ARG A 99 0.02 18.20 -19.49
C ARG A 99 -0.92 19.15 -18.77
N LYS A 100 -0.45 19.87 -17.74
CA LYS A 100 -1.29 20.70 -16.86
C LYS A 100 -2.53 19.93 -16.40
N GLU A 101 -2.29 18.70 -15.93
CA GLU A 101 -3.34 17.71 -15.62
C GLU A 101 -4.28 18.22 -14.52
N SER A 102 -5.56 18.22 -14.76
CA SER A 102 -6.57 18.66 -13.78
C SER A 102 -6.69 17.70 -12.59
N HIS A 103 -6.41 16.41 -12.82
CA HIS A 103 -6.43 15.36 -11.80
C HIS A 103 -5.10 14.62 -11.73
N PRO A 104 -4.02 15.28 -11.28
CA PRO A 104 -2.66 14.75 -11.38
C PRO A 104 -2.43 13.49 -10.55
N CYS A 105 -3.19 13.27 -9.46
CA CYS A 105 -2.98 12.16 -8.55
C CYS A 105 -3.16 10.78 -9.21
N ALA A 106 -4.20 10.59 -10.01
CA ALA A 106 -4.47 9.32 -10.68
C ALA A 106 -3.38 8.97 -11.71
N LEU A 107 -2.98 9.95 -12.52
CA LEU A 107 -1.91 9.77 -13.51
C LEU A 107 -0.55 9.57 -12.83
N CYS A 108 -0.27 10.32 -11.76
CA CYS A 108 0.93 10.15 -10.94
C CYS A 108 1.03 8.72 -10.39
N ALA A 109 -0.04 8.21 -9.79
CA ALA A 109 -0.09 6.86 -9.24
C ALA A 109 0.16 5.82 -10.35
N LYS A 110 -0.47 5.98 -11.52
CA LYS A 110 -0.29 5.08 -12.68
C LYS A 110 1.16 5.06 -13.18
N LEU A 111 1.77 6.24 -13.35
CA LEU A 111 3.15 6.36 -13.83
C LEU A 111 4.15 5.80 -12.81
N ARG A 112 3.97 6.10 -11.52
CA ARG A 112 4.81 5.56 -10.45
C ARG A 112 4.70 4.04 -10.35
N LYS A 113 3.49 3.50 -10.45
CA LYS A 113 3.25 2.03 -10.45
C LYS A 113 3.97 1.38 -11.65
N GLY A 114 3.89 1.99 -12.84
CA GLY A 114 4.60 1.51 -14.03
C GLY A 114 6.12 1.43 -13.81
N ALA A 115 6.73 2.54 -13.42
CA ALA A 115 8.18 2.62 -13.18
C ALA A 115 8.64 1.68 -12.04
N PHE A 116 7.83 1.53 -11.00
CA PHE A 116 8.10 0.60 -9.90
C PHE A 116 8.09 -0.86 -10.37
N ASN A 117 7.04 -1.26 -11.10
CA ASN A 117 6.90 -2.63 -11.60
C ASN A 117 8.02 -3.00 -12.58
N GLU A 118 8.37 -2.08 -13.49
CA GLU A 118 9.47 -2.25 -14.43
C GLU A 118 10.78 -2.49 -13.69
N LYS A 119 11.10 -1.65 -12.69
CA LYS A 119 12.32 -1.83 -11.89
C LYS A 119 12.30 -3.12 -11.07
N ALA A 120 11.17 -3.51 -10.52
CA ALA A 120 11.02 -4.78 -9.80
C ALA A 120 11.35 -5.97 -10.72
N LEU A 121 10.84 -5.96 -11.96
CA LEU A 121 11.16 -6.99 -12.96
C LEU A 121 12.64 -7.01 -13.36
N GLU A 122 13.26 -5.83 -13.60
CA GLU A 122 14.68 -5.72 -13.90
C GLU A 122 15.56 -6.33 -12.79
N LEU A 123 15.15 -6.15 -11.53
CA LEU A 123 15.83 -6.71 -10.36
C LEU A 123 15.52 -8.21 -10.16
N GLY A 124 14.69 -8.81 -11.02
CA GLY A 124 14.32 -10.24 -10.94
C GLY A 124 13.32 -10.53 -9.80
N CYS A 125 12.56 -9.54 -9.34
CA CYS A 125 11.51 -9.76 -8.35
C CYS A 125 10.30 -10.45 -9.01
N ASN A 126 9.71 -11.41 -8.30
CA ASN A 126 8.45 -12.06 -8.70
C ASN A 126 7.25 -11.55 -7.89
N LYS A 127 7.51 -10.87 -6.78
CA LYS A 127 6.48 -10.25 -5.93
C LYS A 127 6.77 -8.79 -5.64
N ILE A 128 5.73 -8.04 -5.39
CA ILE A 128 5.80 -6.65 -4.92
C ILE A 128 4.98 -6.50 -3.64
N ALA A 129 5.45 -5.70 -2.70
CA ALA A 129 4.81 -5.49 -1.41
C ALA A 129 4.44 -4.02 -1.20
N TYR A 130 3.15 -3.77 -0.90
CA TYR A 130 2.64 -2.44 -0.53
C TYR A 130 2.17 -2.40 0.91
N ALA A 131 2.32 -1.23 1.53
CA ALA A 131 2.11 -1.02 2.96
C ALA A 131 0.65 -0.67 3.32
N HIS A 132 -0.32 -1.20 2.58
CA HIS A 132 -1.72 -1.03 2.94
C HIS A 132 -2.01 -1.76 4.25
N HIS A 133 -2.67 -1.06 5.15
CA HIS A 133 -3.01 -1.56 6.48
C HIS A 133 -4.54 -1.72 6.66
N LYS A 134 -4.97 -2.21 7.80
CA LYS A 134 -6.37 -2.53 8.11
C LYS A 134 -7.33 -1.36 7.86
N ASN A 135 -6.93 -0.14 8.24
CA ASN A 135 -7.76 1.04 8.04
C ASN A 135 -7.95 1.36 6.54
N ASP A 136 -6.91 1.15 5.70
CA ASP A 136 -7.03 1.35 4.24
C ASP A 136 -8.07 0.41 3.62
N VAL A 137 -8.16 -0.83 4.11
CA VAL A 137 -9.19 -1.80 3.67
C VAL A 137 -10.59 -1.28 3.97
N VAL A 138 -10.81 -0.83 5.21
CA VAL A 138 -12.11 -0.31 5.66
C VAL A 138 -12.45 0.99 4.94
N GLU A 139 -11.49 1.91 4.80
CA GLU A 139 -11.66 3.16 4.06
C GLU A 139 -12.06 2.89 2.60
N THR A 140 -11.35 2.00 1.91
CA THR A 140 -11.63 1.65 0.52
C THR A 140 -12.99 0.98 0.37
N PHE A 141 -13.33 0.06 1.27
CA PHE A 141 -14.65 -0.59 1.28
C PHE A 141 -15.78 0.42 1.44
N MET A 142 -15.66 1.31 2.42
CA MET A 142 -16.68 2.33 2.68
C MET A 142 -16.78 3.39 1.58
N MET A 143 -15.65 3.76 0.96
CA MET A 143 -15.66 4.63 -0.23
C MET A 143 -16.39 3.96 -1.39
N SER A 144 -16.08 2.72 -1.71
CA SER A 144 -16.76 1.99 -2.79
C SER A 144 -18.24 1.80 -2.50
N LEU A 145 -18.60 1.50 -1.25
CA LEU A 145 -20.00 1.32 -0.86
C LEU A 145 -20.81 2.61 -0.96
N ILE A 146 -20.30 3.71 -0.41
CA ILE A 146 -21.04 4.97 -0.25
C ILE A 146 -20.98 5.82 -1.53
N MET A 147 -19.82 5.87 -2.21
CA MET A 147 -19.59 6.78 -3.33
C MET A 147 -19.80 6.12 -4.69
N GLU A 148 -19.62 4.79 -4.79
CA GLU A 148 -19.71 4.05 -6.06
C GLU A 148 -20.87 3.06 -6.10
N GLY A 149 -21.57 2.81 -4.97
CA GLY A 149 -22.63 1.79 -4.88
C GLY A 149 -22.11 0.37 -5.10
N ARG A 150 -20.85 0.09 -4.76
CA ARG A 150 -20.19 -1.20 -4.99
C ARG A 150 -19.71 -1.83 -3.70
N ILE A 151 -19.90 -3.13 -3.58
CA ILE A 151 -19.29 -3.94 -2.51
C ILE A 151 -17.90 -4.36 -2.96
N TYR A 152 -16.89 -3.51 -2.68
CA TYR A 152 -15.52 -3.73 -3.14
C TYR A 152 -14.49 -3.18 -2.15
N THR A 153 -13.40 -3.91 -1.99
CA THR A 153 -12.12 -3.44 -1.45
C THR A 153 -10.99 -4.24 -2.09
N PHE A 154 -9.76 -3.74 -2.03
CA PHE A 154 -8.62 -4.45 -2.59
C PHE A 154 -8.32 -5.76 -1.82
N SER A 155 -7.86 -6.77 -2.56
CA SER A 155 -7.47 -8.06 -2.00
C SER A 155 -6.13 -8.02 -1.24
N PRO A 156 -5.91 -8.87 -0.23
CA PRO A 156 -4.60 -9.09 0.40
C PRO A 156 -3.49 -9.50 -0.57
N VAL A 157 -3.86 -10.29 -1.59
CA VAL A 157 -2.98 -10.75 -2.67
C VAL A 157 -3.65 -10.47 -4.01
N THR A 158 -2.92 -9.91 -4.96
CA THR A 158 -3.41 -9.60 -6.31
C THR A 158 -2.38 -10.02 -7.34
N HIS A 159 -2.75 -10.86 -8.29
CA HIS A 159 -1.90 -11.17 -9.44
C HIS A 159 -2.05 -10.08 -10.51
N LEU A 160 -0.92 -9.58 -11.03
CA LEU A 160 -0.89 -8.54 -12.05
C LEU A 160 -0.65 -9.17 -13.42
N ASP A 161 -1.69 -9.44 -14.18
CA ASP A 161 -1.64 -10.19 -15.45
C ASP A 161 -0.64 -9.62 -16.47
N ARG A 162 -0.51 -8.29 -16.53
CA ARG A 162 0.37 -7.62 -17.49
C ARG A 162 1.85 -7.80 -17.21
N THR A 163 2.22 -7.98 -15.96
CA THR A 163 3.64 -8.07 -15.51
C THR A 163 4.00 -9.44 -14.99
N GLY A 164 3.02 -10.26 -14.67
CA GLY A 164 3.23 -11.55 -13.98
C GLY A 164 3.62 -11.40 -12.51
N LEU A 165 3.76 -10.17 -12.00
CA LEU A 165 4.07 -9.92 -10.60
C LEU A 165 2.87 -10.24 -9.71
N THR A 166 3.14 -10.69 -8.50
CA THR A 166 2.12 -10.82 -7.45
C THR A 166 2.27 -9.72 -6.42
N LEU A 167 1.25 -8.89 -6.28
CA LEU A 167 1.18 -7.84 -5.26
C LEU A 167 0.68 -8.43 -3.94
N ILE A 168 1.42 -8.20 -2.86
CA ILE A 168 1.07 -8.63 -1.49
C ILE A 168 0.95 -7.42 -0.55
N ARG A 169 0.13 -7.55 0.49
CA ARG A 169 -0.13 -6.50 1.49
C ARG A 169 0.05 -7.02 2.92
N PRO A 170 1.31 -7.21 3.38
CA PRO A 170 1.61 -7.88 4.64
C PRO A 170 1.12 -7.16 5.91
N LEU A 171 0.82 -5.84 5.83
CA LEU A 171 0.32 -5.06 6.97
C LEU A 171 -1.21 -5.07 7.11
N ILE A 172 -1.93 -5.91 6.37
CA ILE A 172 -3.39 -5.85 6.25
C ILE A 172 -4.13 -6.06 7.60
N PHE A 173 -3.50 -6.66 8.59
CA PHE A 173 -4.04 -6.80 9.95
C PHE A 173 -3.55 -5.74 10.94
N VAL A 174 -2.61 -4.89 10.53
CA VAL A 174 -2.06 -3.82 11.36
C VAL A 174 -2.97 -2.60 11.30
N GLU A 175 -3.24 -1.97 12.44
CA GLU A 175 -4.04 -0.74 12.50
C GLU A 175 -3.16 0.51 12.33
N GLU A 176 -3.70 1.58 11.71
CA GLU A 176 -2.97 2.84 11.52
C GLU A 176 -2.42 3.45 12.83
N PRO A 177 -3.17 3.45 13.96
CA PRO A 177 -2.62 3.89 15.25
C PRO A 177 -1.39 3.08 15.71
N ASP A 178 -1.38 1.79 15.40
CA ASP A 178 -0.24 0.92 15.69
C ASP A 178 0.99 1.27 14.85
N VAL A 179 0.80 1.57 13.56
CA VAL A 179 1.88 2.07 12.67
C VAL A 179 2.43 3.39 13.18
N LYS A 180 1.55 4.35 13.54
CA LYS A 180 1.96 5.64 14.13
C LYS A 180 2.75 5.46 15.42
N GLY A 181 2.30 4.55 16.29
CA GLY A 181 2.97 4.22 17.53
C GLY A 181 4.32 3.51 17.32
N PHE A 182 4.41 2.66 16.29
CA PHE A 182 5.66 2.00 15.90
C PHE A 182 6.67 3.01 15.36
N MET A 183 6.26 3.85 14.41
CA MET A 183 7.09 4.91 13.83
C MET A 183 7.71 5.80 14.90
N LYS A 184 6.90 6.28 15.88
CA LYS A 184 7.39 7.12 16.97
C LYS A 184 8.38 6.38 17.87
N LYS A 185 8.08 5.12 18.20
CA LYS A 185 8.91 4.33 19.13
C LYS A 185 10.28 3.98 18.56
N TYR A 186 10.32 3.64 17.26
CA TYR A 186 11.55 3.22 16.57
C TYR A 186 12.18 4.35 15.77
N GLN A 187 11.66 5.59 15.90
CA GLN A 187 12.19 6.81 15.28
C GLN A 187 12.43 6.64 13.76
N LEU A 188 11.47 5.99 13.07
CA LEU A 188 11.60 5.78 11.63
C LEU A 188 11.76 7.13 10.90
N PRO A 189 12.70 7.22 9.95
CA PRO A 189 13.05 8.47 9.26
C PRO A 189 12.03 8.82 8.18
N VAL A 190 10.85 9.27 8.61
CA VAL A 190 9.77 9.66 7.68
C VAL A 190 10.16 10.93 6.92
N VAL A 191 10.15 10.83 5.61
CA VAL A 191 10.44 11.93 4.70
C VAL A 191 9.13 12.59 4.26
N LYS A 192 9.10 13.92 4.30
CA LYS A 192 7.94 14.70 3.86
C LYS A 192 7.80 14.60 2.33
N ASN A 193 6.60 14.26 1.87
CA ASN A 193 6.29 14.29 0.45
C ASN A 193 6.22 15.76 -0.05
N PRO A 194 7.03 16.16 -1.02
CA PRO A 194 7.03 17.53 -1.54
C PRO A 194 5.90 17.81 -2.54
N CYS A 195 4.96 16.88 -2.75
CA CYS A 195 3.86 17.04 -3.70
C CYS A 195 2.94 18.21 -3.29
N PRO A 196 2.68 19.19 -4.19
CA PRO A 196 1.88 20.38 -3.85
C PRO A 196 0.38 20.09 -3.67
N VAL A 197 -0.10 18.90 -4.12
CA VAL A 197 -1.53 18.49 -4.05
C VAL A 197 -1.78 17.51 -2.89
N ASP A 198 -0.84 17.34 -1.97
CA ASP A 198 -0.98 16.41 -0.85
C ASP A 198 -1.98 16.95 0.18
N GLY A 199 -2.95 16.13 0.60
CA GLY A 199 -3.80 16.40 1.77
C GLY A 199 -5.31 16.60 1.53
N TYR A 200 -5.78 16.92 0.32
CA TYR A 200 -7.22 17.11 0.03
C TYR A 200 -7.76 15.96 -0.83
N THR A 201 -8.18 14.86 -0.19
CA THR A 201 -8.70 13.70 -0.91
C THR A 201 -9.99 13.19 -0.29
N GLN A 202 -10.83 12.52 -1.10
CA GLN A 202 -12.03 11.80 -0.63
C GLN A 202 -11.70 10.79 0.47
N ARG A 203 -10.47 10.26 0.46
CA ARG A 203 -9.97 9.38 1.51
C ARG A 203 -9.85 10.10 2.86
N GLN A 204 -9.45 11.37 2.88
CA GLN A 204 -9.39 12.14 4.13
C GLN A 204 -10.78 12.34 4.72
N TYR A 205 -11.78 12.67 3.89
CA TYR A 205 -13.18 12.74 4.32
C TYR A 205 -13.66 11.40 4.93
N MET A 206 -13.34 10.28 4.25
CA MET A 206 -13.72 8.95 4.74
C MET A 206 -13.03 8.61 6.08
N LYS A 207 -11.78 9.00 6.27
CA LYS A 207 -11.06 8.82 7.55
C LYS A 207 -11.76 9.56 8.69
N GLU A 208 -12.18 10.77 8.46
CA GLU A 208 -12.89 11.59 9.46
C GLU A 208 -14.27 11.01 9.80
N LEU A 209 -15.03 10.58 8.78
CA LEU A 209 -16.30 9.91 8.95
C LEU A 209 -16.15 8.63 9.80
N LEU A 210 -15.19 7.79 9.46
CA LEU A 210 -14.91 6.54 10.18
C LEU A 210 -14.37 6.78 11.60
N ALA A 211 -13.59 7.83 11.81
CA ALA A 211 -13.13 8.22 13.14
C ALA A 211 -14.32 8.65 14.03
N ASN A 212 -15.26 9.43 13.49
CA ASN A 212 -16.49 9.81 14.18
C ASN A 212 -17.35 8.58 14.49
N LEU A 213 -17.58 7.72 13.48
CA LEU A 213 -18.34 6.49 13.67
C LEU A 213 -17.72 5.59 14.76
N ASN A 214 -16.41 5.46 14.77
CA ASN A 214 -15.73 4.62 15.77
C ASN A 214 -15.72 5.25 17.18
N ARG A 215 -15.82 6.59 17.29
CA ARG A 215 -15.98 7.27 18.57
C ARG A 215 -17.39 7.04 19.13
N ASP A 216 -18.41 7.15 18.29
CA ASP A 216 -19.82 7.00 18.70
C ASP A 216 -20.19 5.51 18.91
N HIS A 217 -19.56 4.62 18.14
CA HIS A 217 -19.75 3.17 18.19
C HIS A 217 -18.40 2.46 18.32
N HIS A 218 -17.86 2.43 19.54
CA HIS A 218 -16.53 1.86 19.81
C HIS A 218 -16.35 0.48 19.16
N GLY A 219 -15.26 0.31 18.40
CA GLY A 219 -14.95 -0.92 17.65
C GLY A 219 -15.69 -1.07 16.31
N ALA A 220 -16.34 -0.01 15.80
CA ALA A 220 -17.03 -0.05 14.50
C ALA A 220 -16.08 -0.44 13.34
N LEU A 221 -14.88 0.14 13.29
CA LEU A 221 -13.86 -0.23 12.29
C LEU A 221 -13.53 -1.72 12.29
N ASN A 222 -13.38 -2.30 13.48
CA ASN A 222 -13.09 -3.72 13.62
C ASN A 222 -14.26 -4.60 13.14
N ARG A 223 -15.50 -4.20 13.43
CA ARG A 223 -16.69 -4.92 12.95
C ARG A 223 -16.83 -4.85 11.43
N ILE A 224 -16.55 -3.69 10.81
CA ILE A 224 -16.55 -3.55 9.36
C ILE A 224 -15.47 -4.46 8.74
N PHE A 225 -14.25 -4.41 9.29
CA PHE A 225 -13.17 -5.28 8.82
C PHE A 225 -13.53 -6.77 8.97
N THR A 226 -14.13 -7.17 10.10
CA THR A 226 -14.58 -8.53 10.32
C THR A 226 -15.67 -8.94 9.32
N ALA A 227 -16.60 -8.03 8.97
CA ALA A 227 -17.59 -8.26 7.95
C ALA A 227 -16.96 -8.48 6.56
N ILE A 228 -15.93 -7.72 6.21
CA ILE A 228 -15.14 -7.92 4.99
C ILE A 228 -14.46 -9.29 5.00
N MET A 229 -13.83 -9.65 6.12
CA MET A 229 -13.12 -10.93 6.28
C MET A 229 -14.05 -12.12 6.19
N ASN A 230 -15.26 -12.03 6.74
CA ASN A 230 -16.25 -13.12 6.77
C ASN A 230 -17.19 -13.08 5.55
N GLY A 231 -17.22 -11.96 4.83
CA GLY A 231 -17.99 -11.84 3.59
C GLY A 231 -17.34 -12.65 2.46
N GLU A 232 -18.16 -13.16 1.58
CA GLU A 232 -17.71 -13.91 0.40
C GLU A 232 -17.30 -12.95 -0.73
N LEU A 233 -16.44 -11.98 -0.43
CA LEU A 233 -15.83 -11.15 -1.48
C LEU A 233 -14.91 -12.04 -2.32
N PRO A 234 -15.17 -12.21 -3.64
CA PRO A 234 -14.47 -13.19 -4.48
C PRO A 234 -12.95 -13.11 -4.37
N ASP A 235 -12.42 -11.89 -4.41
CA ASP A 235 -10.97 -11.65 -4.37
C ASP A 235 -10.34 -12.04 -3.02
N TRP A 236 -11.10 -11.94 -1.92
CA TRP A 236 -10.64 -12.32 -0.60
C TRP A 236 -10.73 -13.83 -0.36
N VAL A 237 -11.78 -14.46 -0.89
CA VAL A 237 -11.91 -15.93 -0.85
C VAL A 237 -10.77 -16.56 -1.65
N MET A 238 -10.51 -16.07 -2.86
CA MET A 238 -9.43 -16.56 -3.71
C MET A 238 -8.04 -16.36 -3.10
N ALA A 239 -7.80 -15.21 -2.44
CA ALA A 239 -6.54 -14.96 -1.75
C ALA A 239 -6.25 -15.97 -0.63
N ARG A 240 -7.30 -16.48 0.06
CA ARG A 240 -7.16 -17.52 1.10
C ARG A 240 -6.95 -18.92 0.53
N THR A 241 -7.57 -19.23 -0.60
CA THR A 241 -7.52 -20.56 -1.20
C THR A 241 -6.34 -20.77 -2.14
N GLY A 242 -5.48 -19.76 -2.35
CA GLY A 242 -4.38 -19.81 -3.31
C GLY A 242 -4.82 -19.83 -4.78
N GLY A 243 -6.08 -19.46 -5.06
CA GLY A 243 -6.63 -19.38 -6.41
C GLY A 243 -6.03 -18.17 -7.18
N ARG A 244 -5.91 -18.32 -8.51
CA ARG A 244 -5.57 -17.19 -9.40
C ARG A 244 -6.85 -16.56 -9.91
N LEU A 245 -6.99 -15.24 -9.72
CA LEU A 245 -7.99 -14.46 -10.42
C LEU A 245 -7.59 -14.37 -11.90
N THR A 246 -8.37 -15.01 -12.77
CA THR A 246 -8.32 -14.75 -14.21
C THR A 246 -9.39 -13.72 -14.53
N GLY A 247 -8.98 -12.50 -14.93
CA GLY A 247 -9.87 -11.57 -15.62
C GLY A 247 -10.42 -10.36 -14.88
N HIS A 248 -9.80 -9.87 -13.82
CA HIS A 248 -10.07 -8.51 -13.34
C HIS A 248 -8.98 -7.58 -13.81
N THR A 249 -9.39 -6.65 -14.68
CA THR A 249 -8.51 -5.62 -15.25
C THR A 249 -7.81 -4.82 -14.16
N ASP A 250 -6.51 -4.59 -14.34
CA ASP A 250 -5.62 -3.74 -13.54
C ASP A 250 -6.10 -2.28 -13.31
N ASN A 251 -7.36 -2.00 -13.56
CA ASN A 251 -7.98 -0.67 -13.51
C ASN A 251 -8.55 -0.29 -12.13
N ALA A 252 -8.53 -1.17 -11.15
CA ALA A 252 -8.80 -0.77 -9.78
C ALA A 252 -7.57 0.01 -9.29
N ALA A 253 -7.66 1.32 -9.35
CA ALA A 253 -6.66 2.24 -8.84
C ALA A 253 -6.36 1.88 -7.38
N ASP A 254 -5.19 1.27 -7.14
CA ASP A 254 -4.70 1.07 -5.79
C ASP A 254 -4.63 2.44 -5.09
N GLY A 255 -5.65 2.76 -4.33
CA GLY A 255 -5.60 3.77 -3.29
C GLY A 255 -5.66 5.24 -3.68
N CYS A 256 -5.75 5.59 -4.97
CA CYS A 256 -5.94 6.99 -5.38
C CYS A 256 -7.10 7.10 -6.37
N LEU A 257 -8.33 6.92 -5.87
CA LEU A 257 -9.53 7.31 -6.61
C LEU A 257 -9.62 8.85 -6.58
N ALA A 258 -9.05 9.50 -7.59
CA ALA A 258 -9.43 10.86 -7.93
C ALA A 258 -10.79 10.80 -8.61
N VAL A 259 -11.85 10.73 -7.83
CA VAL A 259 -13.21 10.94 -8.34
C VAL A 259 -13.50 12.43 -8.27
N ASP A 260 -13.69 13.04 -9.44
CA ASP A 260 -14.18 14.41 -9.54
C ASP A 260 -15.66 14.44 -9.15
N TYR A 261 -15.96 14.97 -7.97
CA TYR A 261 -17.33 15.28 -7.53
C TYR A 261 -17.59 16.77 -7.76
N ARG A 262 -17.76 17.19 -8.99
CA ARG A 262 -18.63 18.35 -9.29
C ARG A 262 -20.04 17.79 -9.51
N GLY A 263 -20.86 17.97 -8.45
CA GLY A 263 -22.23 17.50 -8.46
C GLY A 263 -23.01 17.93 -9.70
N HIS A 264 -23.44 16.97 -10.48
CA HIS A 264 -24.63 17.05 -11.29
C HIS A 264 -25.36 15.74 -11.05
N TYR A 265 -26.34 15.78 -10.16
CA TYR A 265 -27.45 14.83 -10.24
C TYR A 265 -28.36 15.31 -11.37
N PRO A 266 -28.62 14.54 -12.40
CA PRO A 266 -29.75 14.81 -13.27
C PRO A 266 -31.02 14.55 -12.46
N ASN A 267 -31.95 15.51 -12.51
CA ASN A 267 -33.30 15.42 -11.98
C ASN A 267 -34.04 14.20 -12.49
#